data_dd7904427604bdb630f395594311bfdd
#
_entry.id   dd7904427604bdb630f395594311bfdd
#
_cell.length_a   1.000
_cell.length_b   1.000
_cell.length_c   1.000
_cell.angle_alpha   90.00
_cell.angle_beta   90.00
_cell.angle_gamma   90.00
#
_symmetry.space_group_name_H-M   'P 1'
#
loop_
_entity.id
_entity.type
_entity.pdbx_description
1 polymer ?
#
loop_
_entity_poly.entity_id
_entity_poly.type
_entity_poly.pdbx_seq_one_letter_code
_entity_poly.pdbx_strand_id
1 'polypeptide(L)'
;MTRSSQGGAKKVRRAKSAGKSAELARSSLFVGSTEKAFQVLHAFDGPQRHMTLADIARAAGLDRSATQRLVYTLETLGYLRRIEGTRNYGLTSKVLQFSHSYLKANDLIDRASPYLLEISRNLGETTNLHELDGHEVVFVARFPGAHLINIDIVIGSRLPTFFTASGTAILSALPEEERLALLKRTPLEPLTPYTVTDPDKLLERVRVAAQRGYAVIANETVMGDISVAAPIIDEHGRAVAAVNISVPTTRWTKERAEAELVQHVHVAATSISKSKFNRYAA
;
A
#
# COMPACT_ATOMS: atom_id res chain seq x y z
N MET A 1 -48.20 3.93 -4.21
CA MET A 1 -47.44 3.50 -5.42
C MET A 1 -46.32 4.49 -5.67
N THR A 2 -45.09 4.07 -5.50
CA THR A 2 -43.85 4.54 -6.14
C THR A 2 -42.63 4.00 -5.38
N ARG A 3 -42.30 2.75 -5.61
CA ARG A 3 -40.98 2.17 -5.33
C ARG A 3 -40.52 1.53 -6.65
N SER A 4 -39.67 2.19 -7.41
CA SER A 4 -38.84 1.52 -8.43
C SER A 4 -38.09 2.55 -9.28
N SER A 5 -37.00 3.14 -8.80
CA SER A 5 -36.04 3.79 -9.69
C SER A 5 -34.58 3.83 -9.17
N GLN A 6 -34.33 3.42 -7.93
CA GLN A 6 -32.97 3.45 -7.38
C GLN A 6 -32.11 2.18 -7.66
N GLY A 7 -32.72 1.08 -8.11
CA GLY A 7 -32.02 -0.19 -8.38
C GLY A 7 -31.26 -0.22 -9.73
N GLY A 8 -31.70 0.59 -10.70
CA GLY A 8 -31.13 0.58 -12.07
C GLY A 8 -29.78 1.28 -12.19
N ALA A 9 -29.57 2.39 -11.51
CA ALA A 9 -28.34 3.18 -11.59
C ALA A 9 -27.14 2.48 -10.92
N LYS A 10 -27.37 1.71 -9.86
CA LYS A 10 -26.32 0.93 -9.18
C LYS A 10 -25.80 -0.25 -10.01
N LYS A 11 -26.65 -0.92 -10.77
CA LYS A 11 -26.26 -2.02 -11.67
C LYS A 11 -25.46 -1.55 -12.89
N VAL A 12 -25.80 -0.40 -13.44
CA VAL A 12 -25.15 0.15 -14.65
C VAL A 12 -23.72 0.65 -14.38
N ARG A 13 -23.44 1.24 -13.19
CA ARG A 13 -22.08 1.70 -12.84
C ARG A 13 -21.11 0.56 -12.51
N ARG A 14 -21.59 -0.51 -11.87
CA ARG A 14 -20.77 -1.71 -11.57
C ARG A 14 -20.36 -2.45 -12.85
N ALA A 15 -21.22 -2.43 -13.88
CA ALA A 15 -20.92 -2.97 -15.21
C ALA A 15 -19.89 -2.12 -15.97
N LYS A 16 -19.87 -0.78 -15.80
CA LYS A 16 -18.94 0.10 -16.54
C LYS A 16 -17.48 0.01 -16.09
N SER A 17 -17.17 -0.14 -14.79
CA SER A 17 -15.78 -0.23 -14.33
C SER A 17 -15.18 -1.63 -14.57
N ALA A 18 -15.95 -2.68 -14.33
CA ALA A 18 -15.57 -4.04 -14.71
C ALA A 18 -15.50 -4.20 -16.23
N GLY A 19 -16.38 -3.50 -16.98
CA GLY A 19 -16.36 -3.43 -18.43
C GLY A 19 -15.08 -2.79 -18.98
N LYS A 20 -14.60 -1.70 -18.41
CA LYS A 20 -13.40 -0.99 -18.88
C LYS A 20 -12.11 -1.80 -18.65
N SER A 21 -11.99 -2.49 -17.51
CA SER A 21 -10.86 -3.40 -17.25
C SER A 21 -10.90 -4.63 -18.17
N ALA A 22 -12.09 -5.21 -18.38
CA ALA A 22 -12.28 -6.32 -19.32
C ALA A 22 -12.12 -5.89 -20.79
N GLU A 23 -12.47 -4.65 -21.15
CA GLU A 23 -12.30 -4.07 -22.47
C GLU A 23 -10.81 -3.78 -22.77
N LEU A 24 -10.05 -3.27 -21.78
CA LEU A 24 -8.61 -3.11 -21.89
C LEU A 24 -7.88 -4.45 -22.06
N ALA A 25 -8.30 -5.49 -21.35
CA ALA A 25 -7.76 -6.84 -21.51
C ALA A 25 -8.13 -7.52 -22.83
N ARG A 26 -9.14 -7.02 -23.55
CA ARG A 26 -9.54 -7.46 -24.91
C ARG A 26 -8.89 -6.64 -26.02
N SER A 27 -8.15 -5.59 -25.70
CA SER A 27 -7.42 -4.80 -26.70
C SER A 27 -6.41 -5.68 -27.43
N SER A 28 -6.30 -5.51 -28.74
CA SER A 28 -5.25 -6.16 -29.54
C SER A 28 -3.82 -5.75 -29.13
N LEU A 29 -3.69 -4.67 -28.36
CA LEU A 29 -2.43 -4.20 -27.78
C LEU A 29 -2.07 -4.93 -26.49
N PHE A 30 -3.00 -5.67 -25.88
CA PHE A 30 -2.76 -6.37 -24.62
C PHE A 30 -2.00 -7.68 -24.86
N VAL A 31 -0.79 -7.77 -24.33
CA VAL A 31 0.07 -8.95 -24.46
C VAL A 31 -0.12 -9.87 -23.26
N GLY A 32 -1.04 -10.82 -23.33
CA GLY A 32 -1.38 -11.72 -22.22
C GLY A 32 -0.23 -12.61 -21.74
N SER A 33 0.81 -12.86 -22.56
CA SER A 33 2.01 -13.55 -22.09
C SER A 33 2.83 -12.71 -21.11
N THR A 34 2.82 -11.39 -21.25
CA THR A 34 3.45 -10.46 -20.30
C THR A 34 2.74 -10.50 -18.96
N GLU A 35 1.41 -10.40 -18.95
CA GLU A 35 0.60 -10.53 -17.73
C GLU A 35 0.94 -11.84 -16.98
N LYS A 36 0.92 -12.97 -17.70
CA LYS A 36 1.24 -14.28 -17.12
C LYS A 36 2.67 -14.35 -16.57
N ALA A 37 3.65 -13.68 -17.20
CA ALA A 37 5.00 -13.62 -16.69
C ALA A 37 5.09 -12.87 -15.35
N PHE A 38 4.36 -11.76 -15.21
CA PHE A 38 4.25 -11.05 -13.93
C PHE A 38 3.48 -11.88 -12.88
N GLN A 39 2.44 -12.62 -13.25
CA GLN A 39 1.75 -13.54 -12.33
C GLN A 39 2.70 -14.60 -11.77
N VAL A 40 3.65 -15.12 -12.57
CA VAL A 40 4.69 -16.03 -12.10
C VAL A 40 5.64 -15.36 -11.10
N LEU A 41 6.04 -14.10 -11.31
CA LEU A 41 6.86 -13.36 -10.36
C LEU A 41 6.11 -13.07 -9.06
N HIS A 42 4.85 -12.67 -9.14
CA HIS A 42 3.98 -12.43 -7.98
C HIS A 42 3.66 -13.69 -7.17
N ALA A 43 3.80 -14.88 -7.76
CA ALA A 43 3.63 -16.12 -7.00
C ALA A 43 4.59 -16.22 -5.80
N PHE A 44 5.70 -15.48 -5.80
CA PHE A 44 6.69 -15.44 -4.72
C PHE A 44 6.40 -14.40 -3.63
N ASP A 45 5.29 -13.66 -3.70
CA ASP A 45 4.88 -12.70 -2.65
C ASP A 45 4.40 -13.41 -1.36
N GLY A 46 4.15 -14.73 -1.44
CA GLY A 46 3.73 -15.53 -0.30
C GLY A 46 4.88 -15.88 0.66
N PRO A 47 4.56 -16.64 1.74
CA PRO A 47 5.55 -17.02 2.76
C PRO A 47 6.63 -17.98 2.26
N GLN A 48 6.41 -18.62 1.12
CA GLN A 48 7.35 -19.59 0.54
C GLN A 48 8.43 -18.88 -0.28
N ARG A 49 9.64 -18.85 0.25
CA ARG A 49 10.81 -18.26 -0.45
C ARG A 49 11.27 -19.06 -1.68
N HIS A 50 11.04 -20.37 -1.67
CA HIS A 50 11.41 -21.26 -2.76
C HIS A 50 10.22 -22.15 -3.12
N MET A 51 9.91 -22.27 -4.40
CA MET A 51 8.71 -22.95 -4.88
C MET A 51 9.04 -23.95 -5.99
N THR A 52 8.36 -25.10 -6.00
CA THR A 52 8.38 -26.01 -7.14
C THR A 52 7.58 -25.43 -8.32
N LEU A 53 7.79 -25.96 -9.52
CA LEU A 53 7.00 -25.57 -10.69
C LEU A 53 5.48 -25.76 -10.47
N ALA A 54 5.08 -26.79 -9.71
CA ALA A 54 3.68 -27.04 -9.39
C ALA A 54 3.10 -26.00 -8.43
N ASP A 55 3.89 -25.55 -7.44
CA ASP A 55 3.48 -24.50 -6.51
C ASP A 55 3.34 -23.15 -7.21
N ILE A 56 4.29 -22.81 -8.09
CA ILE A 56 4.24 -21.60 -8.92
C ILE A 56 2.99 -21.63 -9.82
N ALA A 57 2.71 -22.75 -10.48
CA ALA A 57 1.52 -22.90 -11.33
C ALA A 57 0.22 -22.66 -10.55
N ARG A 58 0.12 -23.23 -9.35
CA ARG A 58 -1.03 -23.06 -8.46
C ARG A 58 -1.18 -21.62 -7.98
N ALA A 59 -0.11 -20.99 -7.51
CA ALA A 59 -0.13 -19.64 -7.02
C ALA A 59 -0.41 -18.61 -8.13
N ALA A 60 0.14 -18.82 -9.32
CA ALA A 60 -0.08 -17.95 -10.48
C ALA A 60 -1.43 -18.19 -11.19
N GLY A 61 -2.18 -19.25 -10.83
CA GLY A 61 -3.43 -19.60 -11.50
C GLY A 61 -3.25 -20.05 -12.97
N LEU A 62 -2.08 -20.65 -13.30
CA LEU A 62 -1.70 -21.03 -14.66
C LEU A 62 -1.62 -22.55 -14.81
N ASP A 63 -1.80 -23.03 -16.04
CA ASP A 63 -1.52 -24.43 -16.36
C ASP A 63 -0.01 -24.73 -16.30
N ARG A 64 0.31 -26.02 -16.12
CA ARG A 64 1.70 -26.46 -15.94
C ARG A 64 2.59 -26.15 -17.15
N SER A 65 2.06 -26.29 -18.36
CA SER A 65 2.83 -26.08 -19.60
C SER A 65 3.18 -24.60 -19.78
N ALA A 66 2.19 -23.71 -19.60
CA ALA A 66 2.42 -22.25 -19.62
C ALA A 66 3.43 -21.85 -18.55
N THR A 67 3.26 -22.34 -17.30
CA THR A 67 4.17 -22.05 -16.19
C THR A 67 5.59 -22.49 -16.50
N GLN A 68 5.77 -23.69 -17.05
CA GLN A 68 7.11 -24.20 -17.41
C GLN A 68 7.83 -23.31 -18.41
N ARG A 69 7.11 -22.87 -19.45
CA ARG A 69 7.67 -21.96 -20.47
C ARG A 69 8.05 -20.58 -19.89
N LEU A 70 7.18 -20.04 -19.04
CA LEU A 70 7.41 -18.74 -18.39
C LEU A 70 8.56 -18.80 -17.38
N VAL A 71 8.60 -19.84 -16.55
CA VAL A 71 9.70 -20.05 -15.59
C VAL A 71 11.03 -20.22 -16.34
N TYR A 72 11.10 -21.00 -17.42
CA TYR A 72 12.28 -21.13 -18.25
C TYR A 72 12.73 -19.76 -18.81
N THR A 73 11.77 -18.97 -19.32
CA THR A 73 12.06 -17.64 -19.86
C THR A 73 12.61 -16.71 -18.77
N LEU A 74 11.94 -16.66 -17.60
CA LEU A 74 12.35 -15.81 -16.47
C LEU A 74 13.70 -16.26 -15.87
N GLU A 75 14.00 -17.55 -15.87
CA GLU A 75 15.30 -18.10 -15.48
C GLU A 75 16.38 -17.69 -16.50
N THR A 76 16.13 -17.85 -17.81
CA THR A 76 17.03 -17.41 -18.89
C THR A 76 17.29 -15.91 -18.83
N LEU A 77 16.27 -15.10 -18.50
CA LEU A 77 16.40 -13.67 -18.30
C LEU A 77 17.08 -13.30 -16.97
N GLY A 78 17.31 -14.26 -16.08
CA GLY A 78 17.97 -14.09 -14.80
C GLY A 78 17.11 -13.51 -13.67
N TYR A 79 15.78 -13.46 -13.80
CA TYR A 79 14.85 -13.07 -12.73
C TYR A 79 14.54 -14.20 -11.75
N LEU A 80 14.56 -15.44 -12.25
CA LEU A 80 14.47 -16.65 -11.45
C LEU A 80 15.78 -17.41 -11.49
N ARG A 81 16.04 -18.20 -10.46
CA ARG A 81 17.12 -19.17 -10.42
C ARG A 81 16.61 -20.49 -9.86
N ARG A 82 17.14 -21.58 -10.35
CA ARG A 82 16.95 -22.89 -9.76
C ARG A 82 17.81 -23.03 -8.51
N ILE A 83 17.24 -23.59 -7.46
CA ILE A 83 17.96 -23.82 -6.21
C ILE A 83 18.72 -25.16 -6.36
N GLU A 84 20.04 -25.08 -6.22
CA GLU A 84 20.93 -26.22 -6.39
C GLU A 84 20.54 -27.40 -5.49
N GLY A 85 20.64 -28.63 -6.02
CA GLY A 85 20.24 -29.85 -5.31
C GLY A 85 18.74 -30.03 -5.11
N THR A 86 17.90 -29.14 -5.65
CA THR A 86 16.44 -29.20 -5.49
C THR A 86 15.68 -29.06 -6.81
N ARG A 87 14.34 -29.19 -6.76
CA ARG A 87 13.44 -28.85 -7.88
C ARG A 87 12.78 -27.48 -7.71
N ASN A 88 13.29 -26.66 -6.78
CA ASN A 88 12.69 -25.38 -6.46
C ASN A 88 13.33 -24.24 -7.27
N TYR A 89 12.55 -23.18 -7.42
CA TYR A 89 12.97 -21.89 -7.98
C TYR A 89 12.86 -20.80 -6.91
N GLY A 90 13.63 -19.74 -7.06
CA GLY A 90 13.58 -18.55 -6.22
C GLY A 90 13.86 -17.30 -7.05
N LEU A 91 13.42 -16.15 -6.57
CA LEU A 91 13.75 -14.85 -7.16
C LEU A 91 15.25 -14.59 -7.06
N THR A 92 15.80 -13.83 -8.01
CA THR A 92 17.17 -13.30 -7.95
C THR A 92 17.13 -11.83 -7.52
N SER A 93 18.27 -11.28 -7.15
CA SER A 93 18.43 -9.84 -6.88
C SER A 93 18.12 -8.94 -8.08
N LYS A 94 18.00 -9.51 -9.29
CA LYS A 94 17.66 -8.74 -10.50
C LYS A 94 16.31 -8.04 -10.41
N VAL A 95 15.34 -8.60 -9.66
CA VAL A 95 14.05 -7.95 -9.45
C VAL A 95 14.16 -6.60 -8.74
N LEU A 96 15.23 -6.39 -7.95
CA LEU A 96 15.49 -5.13 -7.25
C LEU A 96 15.81 -3.96 -8.18
N GLN A 97 16.17 -4.22 -9.43
CA GLN A 97 16.43 -3.17 -10.42
C GLN A 97 15.19 -2.30 -10.66
N PHE A 98 14.00 -2.90 -10.66
CA PHE A 98 12.74 -2.16 -10.79
C PHE A 98 12.51 -1.26 -9.58
N SER A 99 12.68 -1.81 -8.37
CA SER A 99 12.57 -1.04 -7.13
C SER A 99 13.57 0.09 -7.08
N HIS A 100 14.84 -0.15 -7.46
CA HIS A 100 15.88 0.88 -7.52
C HIS A 100 15.49 2.02 -8.46
N SER A 101 15.04 1.69 -9.69
CA SER A 101 14.63 2.71 -10.67
C SER A 101 13.46 3.54 -10.18
N TYR A 102 12.46 2.90 -9.54
CA TYR A 102 11.31 3.57 -8.96
C TYR A 102 11.73 4.52 -7.83
N LEU A 103 12.47 4.01 -6.84
CA LEU A 103 12.89 4.79 -5.67
C LEU A 103 13.78 5.98 -6.07
N LYS A 104 14.67 5.79 -7.04
CA LYS A 104 15.57 6.85 -7.55
C LYS A 104 14.82 7.95 -8.31
N ALA A 105 13.72 7.62 -8.97
CA ALA A 105 12.93 8.56 -9.77
C ALA A 105 11.83 9.28 -8.95
N ASN A 106 11.69 8.96 -7.68
CA ASN A 106 10.60 9.46 -6.83
C ASN A 106 11.06 10.63 -5.95
N ASP A 107 10.86 11.88 -6.43
CA ASP A 107 11.20 13.11 -5.68
C ASP A 107 10.43 13.28 -4.39
N LEU A 108 9.32 12.58 -4.21
CA LEU A 108 8.59 12.60 -2.93
C LEU A 108 9.41 11.91 -1.83
N ILE A 109 10.06 10.79 -2.15
CA ILE A 109 10.93 10.07 -1.21
C ILE A 109 12.12 10.95 -0.83
N ASP A 110 12.76 11.61 -1.80
CA ASP A 110 13.89 12.50 -1.54
C ASP A 110 13.51 13.67 -0.63
N ARG A 111 12.35 14.30 -0.85
CA ARG A 111 11.84 15.38 -0.01
C ARG A 111 11.40 14.91 1.38
N ALA A 112 10.84 13.72 1.49
CA ALA A 112 10.32 13.19 2.75
C ALA A 112 11.42 12.65 3.67
N SER A 113 12.46 12.06 3.10
CA SER A 113 13.51 11.34 3.84
C SER A 113 14.17 12.15 4.95
N PRO A 114 14.55 13.44 4.79
CA PRO A 114 15.16 14.23 5.86
C PRO A 114 14.23 14.37 7.07
N TYR A 115 12.95 14.69 6.85
CA TYR A 115 11.95 14.86 7.92
C TYR A 115 11.69 13.56 8.67
N LEU A 116 11.52 12.47 7.95
CA LEU A 116 11.27 11.15 8.55
C LEU A 116 12.47 10.66 9.37
N LEU A 117 13.68 10.85 8.85
CA LEU A 117 14.91 10.50 9.56
C LEU A 117 15.09 11.33 10.84
N GLU A 118 14.79 12.63 10.78
CA GLU A 118 14.86 13.54 11.93
C GLU A 118 13.88 13.11 13.03
N ILE A 119 12.62 12.84 12.67
CA ILE A 119 11.60 12.37 13.61
C ILE A 119 12.02 11.04 14.22
N SER A 120 12.48 10.08 13.40
CA SER A 120 12.92 8.77 13.89
C SER A 120 14.07 8.89 14.88
N ARG A 121 15.05 9.77 14.61
CA ARG A 121 16.19 10.00 15.53
C ARG A 121 15.79 10.68 16.82
N ASN A 122 14.92 11.68 16.76
CA ASN A 122 14.51 12.48 17.91
C ASN A 122 13.59 11.71 18.86
N LEU A 123 12.67 10.92 18.31
CA LEU A 123 11.71 10.14 19.09
C LEU A 123 12.20 8.72 19.41
N GLY A 124 13.19 8.19 18.68
CA GLY A 124 13.59 6.79 18.75
C GLY A 124 12.56 5.82 18.18
N GLU A 125 11.54 6.32 17.44
CA GLU A 125 10.42 5.53 16.93
C GLU A 125 10.48 5.38 15.40
N THR A 126 9.79 4.37 14.89
CA THR A 126 9.79 4.08 13.44
C THR A 126 8.93 5.08 12.69
N THR A 127 9.48 5.64 11.61
CA THR A 127 8.75 6.50 10.67
C THR A 127 8.70 5.88 9.27
N ASN A 128 7.60 6.09 8.58
CA ASN A 128 7.39 5.54 7.25
C ASN A 128 6.75 6.57 6.31
N LEU A 129 7.01 6.40 5.01
CA LEU A 129 6.27 7.03 3.92
C LEU A 129 5.47 5.97 3.20
N HIS A 130 4.19 6.24 2.97
CA HIS A 130 3.31 5.34 2.23
C HIS A 130 2.68 6.05 1.05
N GLU A 131 2.59 5.35 -0.08
CA GLU A 131 1.82 5.77 -1.24
C GLU A 131 0.59 4.86 -1.42
N LEU A 132 -0.46 5.40 -2.04
CA LEU A 132 -1.65 4.65 -2.39
C LEU A 132 -1.47 3.97 -3.74
N ASP A 133 -1.63 2.66 -3.80
CA ASP A 133 -1.67 1.89 -5.04
C ASP A 133 -2.87 0.93 -5.05
N GLY A 134 -3.85 1.25 -5.87
CA GLY A 134 -5.10 0.50 -5.91
C GLY A 134 -5.89 0.63 -4.60
N HIS A 135 -6.07 -0.48 -3.89
CA HIS A 135 -6.76 -0.56 -2.60
C HIS A 135 -5.80 -0.79 -1.42
N GLU A 136 -4.51 -0.62 -1.65
CA GLU A 136 -3.46 -0.82 -0.66
C GLU A 136 -2.57 0.41 -0.53
N VAL A 137 -1.92 0.52 0.61
CA VAL A 137 -0.79 1.42 0.81
C VAL A 137 0.51 0.65 0.68
N VAL A 138 1.50 1.26 0.03
CA VAL A 138 2.83 0.69 -0.20
C VAL A 138 3.85 1.45 0.62
N PHE A 139 4.71 0.74 1.35
CA PHE A 139 5.85 1.33 2.05
C PHE A 139 6.93 1.74 1.05
N VAL A 140 7.13 3.03 0.84
CA VAL A 140 8.13 3.55 -0.11
C VAL A 140 9.37 4.12 0.57
N ALA A 141 9.28 4.49 1.86
CA ALA A 141 10.43 4.77 2.70
C ALA A 141 10.16 4.33 4.14
N ARG A 142 11.21 3.90 4.85
CA ARG A 142 11.15 3.43 6.23
C ARG A 142 12.43 3.78 6.96
N PHE A 143 12.29 4.42 8.11
CA PHE A 143 13.38 4.73 9.04
C PHE A 143 13.07 4.06 10.38
N PRO A 144 13.69 2.91 10.66
CA PRO A 144 13.45 2.16 11.89
C PRO A 144 13.84 2.95 13.13
N GLY A 145 13.05 2.83 14.18
CA GLY A 145 13.39 3.35 15.51
C GLY A 145 14.55 2.60 16.14
N ALA A 146 15.06 3.15 17.25
CA ALA A 146 16.20 2.60 17.98
C ALA A 146 15.90 1.29 18.76
N HIS A 147 14.64 0.85 18.79
CA HIS A 147 14.20 -0.28 19.61
C HIS A 147 14.23 -1.59 18.83
N LEU A 148 14.66 -2.69 19.50
CA LEU A 148 14.88 -4.00 18.91
C LEU A 148 13.61 -4.70 18.39
N ILE A 149 12.42 -4.33 18.87
CA ILE A 149 11.17 -4.92 18.42
C ILE A 149 10.68 -4.10 17.21
N ASN A 150 11.12 -4.50 16.04
CA ASN A 150 10.60 -3.98 14.77
C ASN A 150 9.65 -5.00 14.15
N ILE A 151 8.52 -4.52 13.65
CA ILE A 151 7.65 -5.30 12.77
C ILE A 151 8.45 -5.61 11.51
N ASP A 152 8.43 -6.87 11.06
CA ASP A 152 9.17 -7.33 9.87
C ASP A 152 8.49 -6.80 8.59
N ILE A 153 8.56 -5.48 8.42
CA ILE A 153 8.05 -4.75 7.26
C ILE A 153 9.25 -4.13 6.53
N VAL A 154 9.30 -4.34 5.22
CA VAL A 154 10.33 -3.81 4.33
C VAL A 154 9.73 -2.84 3.31
N ILE A 155 10.58 -2.04 2.64
CA ILE A 155 10.15 -1.22 1.50
C ILE A 155 9.56 -2.13 0.43
N GLY A 156 8.40 -1.75 -0.12
CA GLY A 156 7.61 -2.54 -1.04
C GLY A 156 6.51 -3.37 -0.36
N SER A 157 6.52 -3.53 0.98
CA SER A 157 5.40 -4.15 1.69
C SER A 157 4.10 -3.41 1.43
N ARG A 158 2.98 -4.14 1.41
CA ARG A 158 1.65 -3.64 1.08
C ARG A 158 0.68 -3.97 2.20
N LEU A 159 -0.21 -3.05 2.51
CA LEU A 159 -1.27 -3.24 3.51
C LEU A 159 -2.59 -2.64 3.02
N PRO A 160 -3.74 -3.23 3.38
CA PRO A 160 -5.04 -2.71 2.98
C PRO A 160 -5.25 -1.28 3.47
N THR A 161 -5.63 -0.39 2.54
CA THR A 161 -5.75 1.06 2.78
C THR A 161 -6.68 1.38 3.96
N PHE A 162 -7.83 0.73 4.06
CA PHE A 162 -8.83 1.03 5.09
C PHE A 162 -8.44 0.58 6.51
N PHE A 163 -7.44 -0.28 6.67
CA PHE A 163 -7.02 -0.81 7.97
C PHE A 163 -5.78 -0.12 8.54
N THR A 164 -5.18 0.81 7.77
CA THR A 164 -3.96 1.52 8.18
C THR A 164 -4.24 3.00 8.49
N ALA A 165 -3.48 3.58 9.41
CA ALA A 165 -3.54 5.00 9.68
C ALA A 165 -3.16 5.83 8.44
N SER A 166 -2.11 5.41 7.71
CA SER A 166 -1.67 6.07 6.47
C SER A 166 -2.74 6.02 5.39
N GLY A 167 -3.38 4.87 5.18
CA GLY A 167 -4.45 4.75 4.21
C GLY A 167 -5.67 5.58 4.60
N THR A 168 -6.07 5.57 5.88
CA THR A 168 -7.14 6.43 6.39
C THR A 168 -6.82 7.92 6.20
N ALA A 169 -5.57 8.33 6.44
CA ALA A 169 -5.12 9.70 6.22
C ALA A 169 -5.14 10.08 4.72
N ILE A 170 -4.67 9.21 3.83
CA ILE A 170 -4.76 9.45 2.37
C ILE A 170 -6.22 9.56 1.94
N LEU A 171 -7.06 8.61 2.34
CA LEU A 171 -8.49 8.60 1.99
C LEU A 171 -9.20 9.86 2.48
N SER A 172 -8.80 10.42 3.62
CA SER A 172 -9.43 11.62 4.20
C SER A 172 -9.36 12.84 3.27
N ALA A 173 -8.34 12.92 2.42
CA ALA A 173 -8.12 14.00 1.46
C ALA A 173 -8.42 13.59 0.00
N LEU A 174 -9.10 12.46 -0.23
CA LEU A 174 -9.63 12.10 -1.54
C LEU A 174 -11.12 12.49 -1.67
N PRO A 175 -11.64 12.68 -2.89
CA PRO A 175 -13.06 12.85 -3.15
C PRO A 175 -13.90 11.67 -2.64
N GLU A 176 -15.10 11.92 -2.14
CA GLU A 176 -15.96 10.87 -1.58
C GLU A 176 -16.28 9.76 -2.58
N GLU A 177 -16.48 10.11 -3.84
CA GLU A 177 -16.75 9.14 -4.91
C GLU A 177 -15.60 8.13 -5.06
N GLU A 178 -14.34 8.60 -4.94
CA GLU A 178 -13.16 7.74 -5.01
C GLU A 178 -13.03 6.83 -3.79
N ARG A 179 -13.28 7.38 -2.58
CA ARG A 179 -13.30 6.59 -1.33
C ARG A 179 -14.30 5.43 -1.42
N LEU A 180 -15.53 5.73 -1.86
CA LEU A 180 -16.56 4.72 -2.04
C LEU A 180 -16.20 3.69 -3.13
N ALA A 181 -15.56 4.13 -4.20
CA ALA A 181 -15.09 3.22 -5.25
C ALA A 181 -13.96 2.31 -4.78
N LEU A 182 -13.06 2.81 -3.94
CA LEU A 182 -12.00 2.02 -3.32
C LEU A 182 -12.58 1.02 -2.32
N LEU A 183 -13.48 1.43 -1.43
CA LEU A 183 -14.10 0.55 -0.45
C LEU A 183 -14.79 -0.65 -1.10
N LYS A 184 -15.47 -0.44 -2.23
CA LYS A 184 -16.14 -1.53 -2.96
C LYS A 184 -15.19 -2.57 -3.56
N ARG A 185 -13.92 -2.22 -3.73
CA ARG A 185 -12.89 -3.09 -4.33
C ARG A 185 -11.95 -3.69 -3.29
N THR A 186 -11.94 -3.13 -2.08
CA THR A 186 -11.07 -3.59 -1.00
C THR A 186 -11.66 -4.85 -0.36
N PRO A 187 -10.92 -5.96 -0.30
CA PRO A 187 -11.28 -7.08 0.56
C PRO A 187 -11.27 -6.63 2.02
N LEU A 188 -12.36 -6.86 2.73
CA LEU A 188 -12.47 -6.46 4.16
C LEU A 188 -12.25 -7.68 5.07
N GLU A 189 -11.16 -8.42 4.81
CA GLU A 189 -10.72 -9.54 5.63
C GLU A 189 -9.91 -9.04 6.83
N PRO A 190 -10.26 -9.41 8.07
CA PRO A 190 -9.57 -8.92 9.25
C PRO A 190 -8.14 -9.44 9.32
N LEU A 191 -7.18 -8.56 9.61
CA LEU A 191 -5.77 -8.89 9.81
C LEU A 191 -5.48 -9.29 11.26
N THR A 192 -6.27 -8.74 12.18
CA THR A 192 -6.19 -9.02 13.63
C THR A 192 -7.60 -9.15 14.20
N PRO A 193 -7.77 -9.65 15.44
CA PRO A 193 -9.08 -9.65 16.10
C PRO A 193 -9.68 -8.25 16.35
N TYR A 194 -8.87 -7.19 16.22
CA TYR A 194 -9.28 -5.80 16.43
C TYR A 194 -9.57 -5.06 15.13
N THR A 195 -9.31 -5.66 13.98
CA THR A 195 -9.53 -5.02 12.67
C THR A 195 -11.02 -4.68 12.49
N VAL A 196 -11.32 -3.42 12.29
CA VAL A 196 -12.66 -2.95 11.93
C VAL A 196 -12.93 -3.26 10.46
N THR A 197 -13.92 -4.10 10.20
CA THR A 197 -14.30 -4.51 8.83
C THR A 197 -15.67 -3.97 8.39
N ASP A 198 -16.38 -3.28 9.27
CA ASP A 198 -17.67 -2.65 9.00
C ASP A 198 -17.48 -1.43 8.06
N PRO A 199 -18.07 -1.43 6.85
CA PRO A 199 -17.90 -0.38 5.86
C PRO A 199 -18.30 1.01 6.35
N ASP A 200 -19.36 1.12 7.14
CA ASP A 200 -19.87 2.40 7.62
C ASP A 200 -18.93 2.99 8.68
N LYS A 201 -18.40 2.14 9.58
CA LYS A 201 -17.39 2.55 10.56
C LYS A 201 -16.07 2.96 9.90
N LEU A 202 -15.67 2.28 8.84
CA LEU A 202 -14.48 2.65 8.07
C LEU A 202 -14.65 4.01 7.38
N LEU A 203 -15.80 4.28 6.79
CA LEU A 203 -16.09 5.59 6.18
C LEU A 203 -16.22 6.70 7.23
N GLU A 204 -16.80 6.41 8.38
CA GLU A 204 -16.88 7.38 9.50
C GLU A 204 -15.47 7.73 10.01
N ARG A 205 -14.59 6.74 10.15
CA ARG A 205 -13.18 6.96 10.50
C ARG A 205 -12.50 7.90 9.52
N VAL A 206 -12.72 7.71 8.22
CA VAL A 206 -12.16 8.58 7.17
C VAL A 206 -12.74 10.00 7.28
N ARG A 207 -14.03 10.18 7.61
CA ARG A 207 -14.62 11.51 7.83
C ARG A 207 -14.01 12.21 9.05
N VAL A 208 -13.85 11.48 10.15
CA VAL A 208 -13.18 12.01 11.35
C VAL A 208 -11.74 12.42 11.04
N ALA A 209 -10.99 11.60 10.28
CA ALA A 209 -9.65 11.94 9.85
C ALA A 209 -9.61 13.19 8.94
N ALA A 210 -10.61 13.38 8.09
CA ALA A 210 -10.73 14.58 7.25
C ALA A 210 -10.94 15.87 8.07
N GLN A 211 -11.67 15.78 9.17
CA GLN A 211 -11.90 16.92 10.08
C GLN A 211 -10.67 17.24 10.92
N ARG A 212 -9.92 16.20 11.35
CA ARG A 212 -8.76 16.35 12.23
C ARG A 212 -7.45 16.57 11.49
N GLY A 213 -7.36 16.17 10.22
CA GLY A 213 -6.15 16.19 9.40
C GLY A 213 -5.17 15.04 9.69
N TYR A 214 -5.55 14.06 10.52
CA TYR A 214 -4.74 12.89 10.86
C TYR A 214 -5.59 11.67 11.17
N ALA A 215 -4.94 10.51 11.21
CA ALA A 215 -5.56 9.25 11.64
C ALA A 215 -4.70 8.56 12.68
N VAL A 216 -5.35 7.87 13.64
CA VAL A 216 -4.70 7.01 14.64
C VAL A 216 -5.38 5.65 14.65
N ILE A 217 -4.61 4.60 14.44
CA ILE A 217 -5.07 3.20 14.45
C ILE A 217 -4.19 2.40 15.39
N ALA A 218 -4.80 1.53 16.20
CA ALA A 218 -4.11 0.68 17.16
C ALA A 218 -4.54 -0.77 17.02
N ASN A 219 -3.59 -1.71 16.95
CA ASN A 219 -3.79 -3.15 16.92
C ASN A 219 -4.56 -3.71 15.71
N GLU A 220 -4.99 -2.89 14.73
CA GLU A 220 -5.86 -3.35 13.65
C GLU A 220 -5.10 -3.97 12.49
N THR A 221 -3.91 -3.49 12.18
CA THR A 221 -3.07 -3.98 11.09
C THR A 221 -2.06 -5.01 11.58
N VAL A 222 -1.43 -4.69 12.72
CA VAL A 222 -0.47 -5.54 13.40
C VAL A 222 -0.76 -5.46 14.90
N MET A 223 -0.81 -6.63 15.54
CA MET A 223 -0.97 -6.70 17.00
C MET A 223 0.22 -6.04 17.70
N GLY A 224 -0.09 -5.19 18.68
CA GLY A 224 0.95 -4.48 19.44
C GLY A 224 1.47 -3.21 18.76
N ASP A 225 0.87 -2.76 17.65
CA ASP A 225 1.21 -1.51 16.96
C ASP A 225 0.17 -0.43 17.19
N ILE A 226 0.64 0.80 17.34
CA ILE A 226 -0.13 2.04 17.24
C ILE A 226 0.51 2.89 16.15
N SER A 227 -0.28 3.30 15.19
CA SER A 227 0.15 4.12 14.08
C SER A 227 -0.57 5.45 14.05
N VAL A 228 0.19 6.54 13.92
CA VAL A 228 -0.30 7.91 13.72
C VAL A 228 0.15 8.39 12.35
N ALA A 229 -0.76 8.93 11.54
CA ALA A 229 -0.44 9.35 10.18
C ALA A 229 -1.15 10.65 9.77
N ALA A 230 -0.48 11.42 8.89
CA ALA A 230 -1.05 12.60 8.24
C ALA A 230 -0.83 12.55 6.72
N PRO A 231 -1.78 13.06 5.90
CA PRO A 231 -1.69 13.01 4.46
C PRO A 231 -0.72 14.06 3.92
N ILE A 232 0.05 13.69 2.90
CA ILE A 232 0.84 14.61 2.08
C ILE A 232 -0.01 15.02 0.88
N ILE A 233 -0.17 16.32 0.69
CA ILE A 233 -1.09 16.92 -0.28
C ILE A 233 -0.29 17.51 -1.45
N ASP A 234 -0.75 17.30 -2.66
CA ASP A 234 -0.22 17.93 -3.86
C ASP A 234 -0.74 19.37 -4.03
N GLU A 235 -0.30 20.05 -5.08
CA GLU A 235 -0.70 21.42 -5.44
C GLU A 235 -2.21 21.56 -5.79
N HIS A 236 -2.89 20.44 -6.01
CA HIS A 236 -4.32 20.39 -6.31
C HIS A 236 -5.18 20.08 -5.08
N GLY A 237 -4.56 19.93 -3.91
CA GLY A 237 -5.24 19.56 -2.66
C GLY A 237 -5.57 18.08 -2.54
N ARG A 238 -4.96 17.23 -3.37
CA ARG A 238 -5.18 15.79 -3.38
C ARG A 238 -4.08 15.08 -2.60
N ALA A 239 -4.44 14.12 -1.77
CA ALA A 239 -3.46 13.28 -1.10
C ALA A 239 -2.72 12.38 -2.10
N VAL A 240 -1.40 12.43 -2.06
CA VAL A 240 -0.51 11.60 -2.88
C VAL A 240 0.21 10.53 -2.05
N ALA A 241 0.35 10.76 -0.75
CA ALA A 241 1.03 9.87 0.18
C ALA A 241 0.62 10.18 1.63
N ALA A 242 1.21 9.48 2.59
CA ALA A 242 1.10 9.80 4.01
C ALA A 242 2.42 9.57 4.74
N VAL A 243 2.72 10.47 5.69
CA VAL A 243 3.72 10.25 6.74
C VAL A 243 3.09 9.45 7.86
N ASN A 244 3.82 8.51 8.41
CA ASN A 244 3.39 7.67 9.51
C ASN A 244 4.48 7.56 10.57
N ILE A 245 4.07 7.56 11.85
CA ILE A 245 4.89 7.14 12.99
C ILE A 245 4.24 5.90 13.57
N SER A 246 5.01 4.83 13.73
CA SER A 246 4.57 3.54 14.30
C SER A 246 5.29 3.31 15.62
N VAL A 247 4.51 3.02 16.67
CA VAL A 247 4.99 2.84 18.04
C VAL A 247 4.39 1.58 18.68
N PRO A 248 5.12 0.86 19.56
CA PRO A 248 4.62 -0.35 20.18
C PRO A 248 3.70 -0.06 21.38
N THR A 249 2.62 -0.83 21.52
CA THR A 249 1.68 -0.74 22.66
C THR A 249 2.34 -1.05 24.01
N THR A 250 3.51 -1.68 24.03
CA THR A 250 4.26 -1.95 25.27
C THR A 250 4.85 -0.70 25.91
N ARG A 251 4.96 0.40 25.16
CA ARG A 251 5.53 1.69 25.62
C ARG A 251 4.58 2.86 25.45
N TRP A 252 3.58 2.72 24.60
CA TRP A 252 2.64 3.77 24.22
C TRP A 252 1.20 3.34 24.44
N THR A 253 0.35 4.26 24.89
CA THR A 253 -1.11 4.13 24.75
C THR A 253 -1.56 4.92 23.53
N LYS A 254 -2.76 4.63 23.04
CA LYS A 254 -3.34 5.33 21.89
C LYS A 254 -3.48 6.83 22.18
N GLU A 255 -3.93 7.19 23.38
CA GLU A 255 -4.13 8.57 23.84
C GLU A 255 -2.79 9.32 23.90
N ARG A 256 -1.75 8.70 24.44
CA ARG A 256 -0.42 9.26 24.46
C ARG A 256 0.13 9.46 23.05
N ALA A 257 0.01 8.46 22.18
CA ALA A 257 0.44 8.55 20.79
C ALA A 257 -0.30 9.68 20.04
N GLU A 258 -1.59 9.82 20.26
CA GLU A 258 -2.37 10.92 19.69
C GLU A 258 -1.91 12.28 20.22
N ALA A 259 -1.69 12.43 21.53
CA ALA A 259 -1.26 13.68 22.12
C ALA A 259 0.15 14.14 21.73
N GLU A 260 1.10 13.19 21.66
CA GLU A 260 2.51 13.52 21.47
C GLU A 260 2.98 13.42 20.01
N LEU A 261 2.42 12.51 19.18
CA LEU A 261 2.95 12.23 17.84
C LEU A 261 2.25 12.97 16.71
N VAL A 262 1.00 13.42 16.89
CA VAL A 262 0.21 14.09 15.85
C VAL A 262 0.94 15.33 15.34
N GLN A 263 1.51 16.14 16.21
CA GLN A 263 2.24 17.34 15.79
C GLN A 263 3.41 17.02 14.85
N HIS A 264 4.14 15.93 15.12
CA HIS A 264 5.29 15.53 14.29
C HIS A 264 4.85 15.10 12.88
N VAL A 265 3.79 14.28 12.77
CA VAL A 265 3.29 13.87 11.44
C VAL A 265 2.70 15.05 10.67
N HIS A 266 2.04 15.98 11.35
CA HIS A 266 1.48 17.20 10.72
C HIS A 266 2.57 18.11 10.17
N VAL A 267 3.59 18.43 10.98
CA VAL A 267 4.70 19.27 10.56
C VAL A 267 5.43 18.65 9.36
N ALA A 268 5.75 17.36 9.44
CA ALA A 268 6.39 16.66 8.34
C ALA A 268 5.51 16.63 7.08
N ALA A 269 4.25 16.22 7.19
CA ALA A 269 3.34 16.15 6.05
C ALA A 269 3.16 17.51 5.37
N THR A 270 3.00 18.58 6.15
CA THR A 270 2.89 19.95 5.63
C THR A 270 4.16 20.41 4.92
N SER A 271 5.34 20.15 5.52
CA SER A 271 6.64 20.52 4.95
C SER A 271 6.96 19.77 3.64
N ILE A 272 6.51 18.52 3.52
CA ILE A 272 6.71 17.69 2.33
C ILE A 272 5.71 18.05 1.23
N SER A 273 4.50 18.49 1.60
CA SER A 273 3.43 18.81 0.65
C SER A 273 3.85 19.93 -0.31
N LYS A 274 3.50 19.80 -1.59
CA LYS A 274 3.71 20.85 -2.58
C LYS A 274 2.67 21.96 -2.38
N SER A 275 3.07 23.09 -1.83
CA SER A 275 2.22 24.28 -1.73
C SER A 275 2.16 25.02 -3.06
N LYS A 276 1.00 25.61 -3.42
CA LYS A 276 0.88 26.55 -4.54
C LYS A 276 1.80 27.78 -4.43
N PHE A 277 2.27 28.08 -3.21
CA PHE A 277 3.14 29.22 -2.93
C PHE A 277 4.63 28.99 -3.25
N ASN A 278 5.06 27.74 -3.45
CA ASN A 278 6.49 27.44 -3.67
C ASN A 278 6.94 27.58 -5.14
N ARG A 279 6.10 28.11 -6.05
CA ARG A 279 6.47 28.36 -7.45
C ARG A 279 7.34 29.60 -7.68
N TYR A 280 7.63 30.40 -6.63
CA TYR A 280 8.38 31.66 -6.76
C TYR A 280 9.73 31.67 -6.03
N ALA A 281 10.19 30.51 -5.54
CA ALA A 281 11.49 30.37 -4.89
C ALA A 281 12.41 29.46 -5.72
N ALA A 282 12.69 29.84 -6.96
CA ALA A 282 13.75 29.28 -7.79
C ALA A 282 14.33 30.40 -8.66
#